data_ffe635dc265f8557bdc5eac0eab6efe0
#
_entry.id   ffe635dc265f8557bdc5eac0eab6efe0
#
_cell.length_a   1.000
_cell.length_b   1.000
_cell.length_c   1.000
_cell.angle_alpha   90.00
_cell.angle_beta   90.00
_cell.angle_gamma   90.00
#
_symmetry.space_group_name_H-M   'P 1'
#
loop_
_entity.id
_entity.type
_entity.pdbx_description
1 polymer ?
#
loop_
_entity_poly.entity_id
_entity_poly.type
_entity_poly.pdbx_seq_one_letter_code
_entity_poly.pdbx_strand_id
1 'polypeptide(L)'
;MGVLSERFLGAHSLLLSEEERELIKLRDSRLCHCPFSNCGKAVPETLELLEQGTVPGFGSDGAAHGGLSLWGEMRIFRSLMNAVYGVPRRNSRIMPAETLFRMMFEGGALALDETGTCGQIKAGCLADLISVRLDEPRLMPTGNLLHTLFECGEPGDVQDVIAGGRVLMRNREVLCLDEERILAEARAYQKRAAGQ
;
A
#
# COMPACT_ATOMS: atom_id res chain seq x y z
N MET A 1 -1.73 -13.75 27.65
CA MET A 1 -0.55 -13.10 27.05
C MET A 1 -1.00 -11.75 26.49
N GLY A 2 -0.37 -10.63 26.87
CA GLY A 2 -0.83 -9.26 26.49
C GLY A 2 -0.13 -8.72 25.24
N VAL A 3 0.04 -9.54 24.19
CA VAL A 3 0.74 -9.12 22.96
C VAL A 3 -0.15 -8.19 22.11
N LEU A 4 -1.43 -8.55 21.94
CA LEU A 4 -2.37 -7.73 21.17
C LEU A 4 -2.78 -6.49 21.97
N SER A 5 -2.56 -5.32 21.39
CA SER A 5 -2.89 -4.01 21.94
C SER A 5 -2.97 -2.98 20.80
N GLU A 6 -3.35 -1.76 21.11
CA GLU A 6 -3.31 -0.63 20.17
C GLU A 6 -1.92 -0.33 19.59
N ARG A 7 -0.85 -0.84 20.23
CA ARG A 7 0.53 -0.71 19.74
C ARG A 7 0.99 -1.89 18.89
N PHE A 8 0.17 -2.94 18.78
CA PHE A 8 0.51 -4.09 17.96
C PHE A 8 0.21 -3.82 16.49
N LEU A 9 1.18 -4.06 15.63
CA LEU A 9 1.01 -4.10 14.19
C LEU A 9 1.25 -5.51 13.68
N GLY A 10 0.20 -6.17 13.19
CA GLY A 10 0.26 -7.47 12.54
C GLY A 10 0.56 -7.34 11.06
N ALA A 11 1.78 -7.67 10.63
CA ALA A 11 2.09 -7.80 9.22
C ALA A 11 1.50 -9.10 8.66
N HIS A 12 1.09 -9.07 7.39
CA HIS A 12 0.46 -10.17 6.63
C HIS A 12 -0.94 -10.54 7.12
N SER A 13 -1.10 -11.01 8.36
CA SER A 13 -2.38 -11.34 9.01
C SER A 13 -3.27 -12.25 8.17
N LEU A 14 -2.71 -13.43 7.84
CA LEU A 14 -3.36 -14.46 7.04
C LEU A 14 -3.96 -15.55 7.91
N LEU A 15 -5.02 -16.22 7.41
CA LEU A 15 -5.63 -17.39 8.05
C LEU A 15 -6.14 -17.11 9.48
N LEU A 16 -6.65 -15.90 9.70
CA LEU A 16 -7.25 -15.53 10.98
C LEU A 16 -8.59 -16.21 11.18
N SER A 17 -8.77 -16.86 12.34
CA SER A 17 -10.08 -17.36 12.76
C SER A 17 -11.04 -16.20 13.07
N GLU A 18 -12.31 -16.51 13.24
CA GLU A 18 -13.31 -15.51 13.63
C GLU A 18 -12.98 -14.91 14.99
N GLU A 19 -12.61 -15.75 15.96
CA GLU A 19 -12.24 -15.33 17.32
C GLU A 19 -10.98 -14.45 17.30
N GLU A 20 -10.02 -14.75 16.44
CA GLU A 20 -8.81 -13.93 16.29
C GLU A 20 -9.13 -12.57 15.70
N ARG A 21 -10.02 -12.48 14.72
CA ARG A 21 -10.48 -11.20 14.15
C ARG A 21 -11.25 -10.36 15.18
N GLU A 22 -12.13 -11.00 15.97
CA GLU A 22 -12.82 -10.33 17.07
C GLU A 22 -11.84 -9.80 18.13
N LEU A 23 -10.81 -10.59 18.46
CA LEU A 23 -9.79 -10.18 19.41
C LEU A 23 -8.95 -9.02 18.89
N ILE A 24 -8.58 -9.01 17.60
CA ILE A 24 -7.90 -7.90 16.93
C ILE A 24 -8.72 -6.62 17.05
N LYS A 25 -10.01 -6.68 16.75
CA LYS A 25 -10.93 -5.55 16.89
C LYS A 25 -11.04 -5.09 18.34
N LEU A 26 -11.28 -6.02 19.28
CA LEU A 26 -11.42 -5.72 20.70
C LEU A 26 -10.17 -5.04 21.30
N ARG A 27 -9.01 -5.35 20.79
CA ARG A 27 -7.71 -4.83 21.23
C ARG A 27 -7.24 -3.63 20.42
N ASP A 28 -8.04 -3.18 19.46
CA ASP A 28 -7.69 -2.09 18.53
C ASP A 28 -6.32 -2.31 17.87
N SER A 29 -6.01 -3.58 17.56
CA SER A 29 -4.73 -3.95 16.97
C SER A 29 -4.73 -3.63 15.49
N ARG A 30 -3.60 -3.16 14.99
CA ARG A 30 -3.43 -2.68 13.62
C ARG A 30 -2.93 -3.79 12.72
N LEU A 31 -3.32 -3.74 11.45
CA LEU A 31 -2.96 -4.74 10.45
C LEU A 31 -2.37 -4.09 9.21
N CYS A 32 -1.43 -4.82 8.57
CA CYS A 32 -0.85 -4.44 7.30
C CYS A 32 -0.73 -5.67 6.40
N HIS A 33 -1.37 -5.64 5.23
CA HIS A 33 -1.25 -6.71 4.24
C HIS A 33 -0.08 -6.44 3.29
N CYS A 34 0.63 -7.52 2.92
CA CYS A 34 1.69 -7.49 1.92
C CYS A 34 1.32 -8.48 0.79
N PRO A 35 0.40 -8.10 -0.10
CA PRO A 35 -0.26 -9.01 -1.03
C PRO A 35 0.68 -9.80 -1.93
N PHE A 36 1.70 -9.17 -2.49
CA PHE A 36 2.65 -9.85 -3.36
C PHE A 36 3.42 -10.94 -2.60
N SER A 37 3.89 -10.64 -1.39
CA SER A 37 4.56 -11.63 -0.53
C SER A 37 3.62 -12.76 -0.09
N ASN A 38 2.31 -12.47 0.01
CA ASN A 38 1.30 -13.44 0.42
C ASN A 38 0.79 -14.31 -0.74
N CYS A 39 0.98 -13.86 -1.98
CA CYS A 39 0.52 -14.55 -3.18
C CYS A 39 1.01 -16.00 -3.21
N GLY A 40 0.08 -16.94 -3.36
CA GLY A 40 0.37 -18.38 -3.31
C GLY A 40 0.46 -18.98 -1.90
N LYS A 41 0.34 -18.19 -0.84
CA LYS A 41 0.27 -18.68 0.56
C LYS A 41 -1.19 -18.73 1.04
N ALA A 42 -1.82 -17.58 1.13
CA ALA A 42 -3.24 -17.42 1.47
C ALA A 42 -3.75 -16.04 1.05
N VAL A 43 -5.07 -15.88 1.04
CA VAL A 43 -5.75 -14.59 0.86
C VAL A 43 -6.33 -14.20 2.22
N PRO A 44 -6.06 -12.98 2.72
CA PRO A 44 -6.56 -12.55 4.01
C PRO A 44 -8.08 -12.36 4.02
N GLU A 45 -8.70 -12.51 5.18
CA GLU A 45 -10.13 -12.33 5.44
C GLU A 45 -10.50 -10.84 5.53
N THR A 46 -10.09 -10.06 4.52
CA THR A 46 -10.20 -8.59 4.55
C THR A 46 -11.64 -8.09 4.44
N LEU A 47 -12.53 -8.83 3.78
CA LEU A 47 -13.94 -8.44 3.72
C LEU A 47 -14.54 -8.44 5.12
N GLU A 48 -14.31 -9.49 5.87
CA GLU A 48 -14.78 -9.67 7.24
C GLU A 48 -14.15 -8.62 8.18
N LEU A 49 -12.86 -8.32 8.01
CA LEU A 49 -12.18 -7.25 8.76
C LEU A 49 -12.81 -5.88 8.49
N LEU A 50 -13.07 -5.54 7.23
CA LEU A 50 -13.71 -4.28 6.84
C LEU A 50 -15.15 -4.18 7.34
N GLU A 51 -15.91 -5.27 7.29
CA GLU A 51 -17.27 -5.36 7.84
C GLU A 51 -17.28 -5.12 9.36
N GLN A 52 -16.27 -5.59 10.07
CA GLN A 52 -16.08 -5.34 11.49
C GLN A 52 -15.56 -3.93 11.82
N GLY A 53 -15.16 -3.15 10.80
CA GLY A 53 -14.63 -1.79 10.94
C GLY A 53 -13.10 -1.71 11.09
N THR A 54 -12.38 -2.83 10.99
CA THR A 54 -10.92 -2.85 10.96
C THR A 54 -10.44 -2.57 9.52
N VAL A 55 -9.61 -1.55 9.34
CA VAL A 55 -9.08 -1.15 8.02
C VAL A 55 -7.59 -1.48 7.96
N PRO A 56 -7.19 -2.59 7.32
CA PRO A 56 -5.77 -2.92 7.14
C PRO A 56 -5.09 -1.94 6.19
N GLY A 57 -3.81 -1.63 6.44
CA GLY A 57 -2.96 -0.93 5.50
C GLY A 57 -2.33 -1.87 4.46
N PHE A 58 -1.62 -1.29 3.48
CA PHE A 58 -0.77 -2.01 2.55
C PHE A 58 0.71 -1.80 2.86
N GLY A 59 1.49 -2.88 2.74
CA GLY A 59 2.93 -2.88 2.76
C GLY A 59 3.49 -3.67 1.58
N SER A 60 4.72 -3.40 1.21
CA SER A 60 5.43 -4.09 0.12
C SER A 60 6.26 -5.28 0.59
N ASP A 61 6.42 -5.47 1.89
CA ASP A 61 7.41 -6.40 2.45
C ASP A 61 8.84 -6.05 1.97
N GLY A 62 9.70 -7.05 1.79
CA GLY A 62 11.05 -6.85 1.31
C GLY A 62 11.12 -6.55 -0.20
N ALA A 63 12.09 -5.75 -0.61
CA ALA A 63 12.33 -5.37 -2.02
C ALA A 63 12.56 -6.57 -2.96
N ALA A 64 12.87 -7.75 -2.41
CA ALA A 64 13.04 -8.98 -3.16
C ALA A 64 11.73 -9.54 -3.74
N HIS A 65 10.57 -9.10 -3.27
CA HIS A 65 9.29 -9.67 -3.66
C HIS A 65 8.59 -8.91 -4.81
N GLY A 66 8.47 -7.63 -4.78
CA GLY A 66 7.60 -6.93 -5.73
C GLY A 66 8.03 -5.52 -6.12
N GLY A 67 9.23 -5.10 -5.76
CA GLY A 67 9.77 -3.81 -6.19
C GLY A 67 9.19 -2.60 -5.48
N LEU A 68 8.64 -2.73 -4.28
CA LEU A 68 8.19 -1.64 -3.40
C LEU A 68 7.05 -0.77 -3.96
N SER A 69 6.27 -1.27 -4.93
CA SER A 69 5.16 -0.52 -5.52
C SER A 69 3.83 -0.81 -4.83
N LEU A 70 3.28 0.15 -4.08
CA LEU A 70 1.95 0.00 -3.49
C LEU A 70 0.83 -0.07 -4.55
N TRP A 71 1.00 0.48 -5.75
CA TRP A 71 0.09 0.22 -6.88
C TRP A 71 0.09 -1.24 -7.29
N GLY A 72 1.27 -1.86 -7.36
CA GLY A 72 1.41 -3.29 -7.64
C GLY A 72 0.74 -4.14 -6.56
N GLU A 73 0.95 -3.80 -5.30
CA GLU A 73 0.33 -4.48 -4.16
C GLU A 73 -1.21 -4.42 -4.21
N MET A 74 -1.79 -3.25 -4.46
CA MET A 74 -3.24 -3.09 -4.61
C MET A 74 -3.81 -3.92 -5.76
N ARG A 75 -3.14 -3.97 -6.91
CA ARG A 75 -3.61 -4.72 -8.09
C ARG A 75 -3.61 -6.22 -7.85
N ILE A 76 -2.52 -6.75 -7.30
CA ILE A 76 -2.47 -8.18 -6.98
C ILE A 76 -3.48 -8.54 -5.90
N PHE A 77 -3.63 -7.69 -4.89
CA PHE A 77 -4.62 -7.87 -3.83
C PHE A 77 -6.04 -7.96 -4.40
N ARG A 78 -6.45 -6.98 -5.22
CA ARG A 78 -7.76 -7.01 -5.86
C ARG A 78 -7.99 -8.27 -6.70
N SER A 79 -6.97 -8.69 -7.45
CA SER A 79 -7.03 -9.90 -8.27
C SER A 79 -7.26 -11.15 -7.42
N LEU A 80 -6.55 -11.28 -6.29
CA LEU A 80 -6.71 -12.38 -5.34
C LEU A 80 -8.10 -12.35 -4.68
N MET A 81 -8.55 -11.18 -4.22
CA MET A 81 -9.87 -11.01 -3.62
C MET A 81 -10.98 -11.36 -4.61
N ASN A 82 -10.86 -10.93 -5.87
CA ASN A 82 -11.82 -11.30 -6.92
C ASN A 82 -11.81 -12.80 -7.20
N ALA A 83 -10.66 -13.44 -7.27
CA ALA A 83 -10.57 -14.88 -7.52
C ALA A 83 -11.24 -15.69 -6.39
N VAL A 84 -10.97 -15.32 -5.13
CA VAL A 84 -11.41 -16.10 -3.96
C VAL A 84 -12.84 -15.75 -3.54
N TYR A 85 -13.19 -14.47 -3.56
CA TYR A 85 -14.49 -14.01 -3.04
C TYR A 85 -15.45 -13.54 -4.14
N GLY A 86 -14.93 -12.88 -5.18
CA GLY A 86 -15.74 -12.28 -6.24
C GLY A 86 -16.33 -13.31 -7.19
N VAL A 87 -15.50 -14.17 -7.73
CA VAL A 87 -15.91 -15.18 -8.72
C VAL A 87 -16.97 -16.15 -8.15
N PRO A 88 -16.79 -16.74 -6.95
CA PRO A 88 -17.81 -17.61 -6.36
C PRO A 88 -19.13 -16.90 -6.09
N ARG A 89 -19.07 -15.62 -5.72
CA ARG A 89 -20.26 -14.78 -5.43
C ARG A 89 -20.85 -14.11 -6.68
N ARG A 90 -20.25 -14.30 -7.85
CA ARG A 90 -20.60 -13.61 -9.10
C ARG A 90 -20.64 -12.07 -8.93
N ASN A 91 -19.72 -11.54 -8.13
CA ASN A 91 -19.62 -10.14 -7.81
C ASN A 91 -18.24 -9.59 -8.21
N SER A 92 -18.19 -8.82 -9.30
CA SER A 92 -16.96 -8.19 -9.80
C SER A 92 -16.56 -6.91 -9.05
N ARG A 93 -17.35 -6.48 -8.07
CA ARG A 93 -17.15 -5.23 -7.31
C ARG A 93 -16.68 -5.48 -5.88
N ILE A 94 -16.02 -6.59 -5.62
CA ILE A 94 -15.59 -6.98 -4.27
C ILE A 94 -14.68 -5.94 -3.63
N MET A 95 -13.67 -5.45 -4.35
CA MET A 95 -12.72 -4.45 -3.87
C MET A 95 -12.67 -3.28 -4.87
N PRO A 96 -13.61 -2.33 -4.78
CA PRO A 96 -13.58 -1.14 -5.65
C PRO A 96 -12.35 -0.28 -5.34
N ALA A 97 -11.96 0.56 -6.30
CA ALA A 97 -10.78 1.42 -6.17
C ALA A 97 -10.82 2.30 -4.92
N GLU A 98 -11.99 2.80 -4.56
CA GLU A 98 -12.23 3.62 -3.37
C GLU A 98 -11.82 2.88 -2.09
N THR A 99 -12.18 1.60 -1.97
CA THR A 99 -11.80 0.76 -0.82
C THR A 99 -10.30 0.53 -0.78
N LEU A 100 -9.67 0.28 -1.92
CA LEU A 100 -8.22 0.06 -2.01
C LEU A 100 -7.43 1.31 -1.64
N PHE A 101 -7.83 2.48 -2.13
CA PHE A 101 -7.20 3.73 -1.75
C PHE A 101 -7.47 4.10 -0.28
N ARG A 102 -8.66 3.78 0.24
CA ARG A 102 -8.94 3.90 1.67
C ARG A 102 -7.99 3.06 2.52
N MET A 103 -7.74 1.81 2.13
CA MET A 103 -6.78 0.94 2.80
C MET A 103 -5.35 1.49 2.68
N MET A 104 -4.96 2.01 1.50
CA MET A 104 -3.65 2.61 1.30
C MET A 104 -3.42 3.83 2.22
N PHE A 105 -4.36 4.75 2.29
CA PHE A 105 -4.19 6.01 3.00
C PHE A 105 -4.64 5.92 4.46
N GLU A 106 -5.91 5.62 4.72
CA GLU A 106 -6.46 5.53 6.07
C GLU A 106 -5.87 4.32 6.83
N GLY A 107 -5.89 3.14 6.20
CA GLY A 107 -5.28 1.93 6.77
C GLY A 107 -3.77 2.08 6.98
N GLY A 108 -3.07 2.77 6.07
CA GLY A 108 -1.65 3.09 6.23
C GLY A 108 -1.39 4.01 7.42
N ALA A 109 -2.17 5.08 7.58
CA ALA A 109 -2.08 5.99 8.71
C ALA A 109 -2.37 5.27 10.05
N LEU A 110 -3.40 4.41 10.07
CA LEU A 110 -3.69 3.55 11.22
C LEU A 110 -2.52 2.64 11.56
N ALA A 111 -1.96 1.95 10.56
CA ALA A 111 -0.82 1.05 10.75
C ALA A 111 0.39 1.75 11.37
N LEU A 112 0.64 3.01 10.98
CA LEU A 112 1.77 3.81 11.46
C LEU A 112 1.51 4.55 12.79
N ASP A 113 0.31 4.46 13.36
CA ASP A 113 -0.11 5.25 14.53
C ASP A 113 -0.20 6.76 14.27
N GLU A 114 -0.51 7.14 13.04
CA GLU A 114 -0.52 8.52 12.56
C GLU A 114 -1.93 8.99 12.17
N THR A 115 -2.95 8.40 12.80
CA THR A 115 -4.35 8.77 12.57
C THR A 115 -4.60 10.23 12.89
N GLY A 116 -5.14 10.97 11.90
CA GLY A 116 -5.40 12.41 12.04
C GLY A 116 -4.19 13.32 11.77
N THR A 117 -2.99 12.75 11.58
CA THR A 117 -1.78 13.48 11.20
C THR A 117 -1.41 13.27 9.75
N CYS A 118 -1.64 12.08 9.18
CA CYS A 118 -1.40 11.79 7.76
C CYS A 118 -2.55 10.97 7.13
N GLY A 119 -2.39 10.55 5.87
CA GLY A 119 -3.37 9.77 5.13
C GLY A 119 -4.55 10.57 4.57
N GLN A 120 -4.60 11.87 4.80
CA GLN A 120 -5.67 12.76 4.35
C GLN A 120 -5.12 14.12 3.91
N ILE A 121 -5.74 14.72 2.90
CA ILE A 121 -5.51 16.12 2.54
C ILE A 121 -6.49 16.98 3.32
N LYS A 122 -6.06 17.46 4.49
CA LYS A 122 -6.90 18.21 5.42
C LYS A 122 -6.05 19.22 6.18
N ALA A 123 -6.61 20.40 6.48
CA ALA A 123 -5.97 21.39 7.33
C ALA A 123 -5.66 20.80 8.71
N GLY A 124 -4.42 20.95 9.16
CA GLY A 124 -3.91 20.38 10.41
C GLY A 124 -3.18 19.05 10.25
N CYS A 125 -3.29 18.36 9.09
CA CYS A 125 -2.48 17.19 8.78
C CYS A 125 -1.08 17.60 8.28
N LEU A 126 -0.16 16.64 8.32
CA LEU A 126 1.17 16.78 7.71
C LEU A 126 1.01 16.97 6.19
N ALA A 127 1.90 17.78 5.62
CA ALA A 127 1.97 17.94 4.18
C ALA A 127 2.82 16.81 3.59
N ASP A 128 2.27 15.59 3.60
CA ASP A 128 2.78 14.40 2.94
C ASP A 128 1.96 14.18 1.68
N LEU A 129 2.49 14.62 0.55
CA LEU A 129 1.75 14.74 -0.71
C LEU A 129 2.59 14.21 -1.87
N ILE A 130 1.91 13.64 -2.84
CA ILE A 130 2.46 13.37 -4.17
C ILE A 130 1.59 14.07 -5.22
N SER A 131 2.21 14.57 -6.28
CA SER A 131 1.50 14.90 -7.51
C SER A 131 1.70 13.80 -8.54
N VAL A 132 0.63 13.48 -9.26
CA VAL A 132 0.64 12.42 -10.28
C VAL A 132 0.27 13.04 -11.63
N ARG A 133 1.08 12.77 -12.65
CA ARG A 133 0.82 13.20 -14.01
C ARG A 133 -0.28 12.35 -14.64
N LEU A 134 -1.26 12.99 -15.25
CA LEU A 134 -2.42 12.34 -15.85
C LEU A 134 -2.46 12.38 -17.40
N ASP A 135 -1.56 13.14 -18.03
CA ASP A 135 -1.51 13.34 -19.48
C ASP A 135 -0.73 12.25 -20.23
N GLU A 136 -0.68 11.06 -19.67
CA GLU A 136 -0.08 9.88 -20.30
C GLU A 136 -1.12 9.11 -21.14
N PRO A 137 -0.76 8.60 -22.33
CA PRO A 137 -1.70 7.88 -23.19
C PRO A 137 -2.42 6.72 -22.50
N ARG A 138 -1.76 6.00 -21.59
CA ARG A 138 -2.36 4.90 -20.84
C ARG A 138 -3.39 5.33 -19.79
N LEU A 139 -3.35 6.60 -19.36
CA LEU A 139 -4.28 7.18 -18.39
C LEU A 139 -5.46 7.88 -19.06
N MET A 140 -5.45 7.97 -20.40
CA MET A 140 -6.46 8.67 -21.17
C MET A 140 -7.30 7.69 -22.02
N PRO A 141 -8.62 7.95 -22.18
CA PRO A 141 -9.40 9.00 -21.51
C PRO A 141 -9.67 8.67 -20.04
N THR A 142 -9.55 9.65 -19.15
CA THR A 142 -9.85 9.48 -17.73
C THR A 142 -11.35 9.56 -17.50
N GLY A 143 -11.96 8.43 -17.11
CA GLY A 143 -13.36 8.40 -16.67
C GLY A 143 -13.47 8.61 -15.15
N ASN A 144 -13.51 7.53 -14.38
CA ASN A 144 -13.36 7.61 -12.92
C ASN A 144 -11.87 7.69 -12.58
N LEU A 145 -11.45 8.81 -11.98
CA LEU A 145 -10.05 9.09 -11.67
C LEU A 145 -9.42 8.02 -10.76
N LEU A 146 -10.09 7.63 -9.68
CA LEU A 146 -9.56 6.62 -8.76
C LEU A 146 -9.40 5.27 -9.47
N HIS A 147 -10.38 4.89 -10.29
CA HIS A 147 -10.31 3.65 -11.05
C HIS A 147 -9.15 3.69 -12.06
N THR A 148 -9.00 4.80 -12.81
CA THR A 148 -7.89 4.98 -13.76
C THR A 148 -6.54 4.93 -13.06
N LEU A 149 -6.38 5.63 -11.95
CA LEU A 149 -5.15 5.59 -11.15
C LEU A 149 -4.87 4.19 -10.61
N PHE A 150 -5.89 3.49 -10.14
CA PHE A 150 -5.74 2.11 -9.66
C PHE A 150 -5.29 1.15 -10.77
N GLU A 151 -5.98 1.14 -11.91
CA GLU A 151 -5.72 0.18 -12.99
C GLU A 151 -4.45 0.51 -13.80
N CYS A 152 -4.21 1.78 -14.07
CA CYS A 152 -3.20 2.22 -15.03
C CYS A 152 -2.08 3.07 -14.42
N GLY A 153 -2.23 3.61 -13.20
CA GLY A 153 -1.21 4.44 -12.55
C GLY A 153 0.05 3.65 -12.21
N GLU A 154 1.20 4.27 -12.39
CA GLU A 154 2.51 3.68 -12.13
C GLU A 154 3.35 4.60 -11.21
N PRO A 155 4.30 4.07 -10.43
CA PRO A 155 5.21 4.93 -9.65
C PRO A 155 5.94 5.96 -10.52
N GLY A 156 6.13 5.66 -11.81
CA GLY A 156 6.70 6.57 -12.80
C GLY A 156 5.87 7.83 -13.08
N ASP A 157 4.58 7.84 -12.74
CA ASP A 157 3.68 8.99 -12.95
C ASP A 157 3.79 10.03 -11.84
N VAL A 158 4.39 9.68 -10.70
CA VAL A 158 4.62 10.62 -9.62
C VAL A 158 5.63 11.67 -10.05
N GLN A 159 5.21 12.94 -10.09
CA GLN A 159 6.05 14.07 -10.51
C GLN A 159 6.77 14.70 -9.33
N ASP A 160 6.03 14.96 -8.26
CA ASP A 160 6.55 15.62 -7.08
C ASP A 160 6.27 14.78 -5.84
N VAL A 161 7.17 14.86 -4.87
CA VAL A 161 7.01 14.25 -3.54
C VAL A 161 7.33 15.30 -2.50
N ILE A 162 6.38 15.50 -1.59
CA ILE A 162 6.52 16.37 -0.42
C ILE A 162 6.32 15.49 0.81
N ALA A 163 7.22 15.56 1.78
CA ALA A 163 7.09 14.88 3.05
C ALA A 163 7.41 15.84 4.20
N GLY A 164 6.49 15.93 5.17
CA GLY A 164 6.58 16.89 6.27
C GLY A 164 6.72 18.34 5.79
N GLY A 165 6.11 18.69 4.66
CA GLY A 165 6.21 20.02 4.04
C GLY A 165 7.51 20.27 3.27
N ARG A 166 8.44 19.31 3.21
CA ARG A 166 9.70 19.44 2.46
C ARG A 166 9.56 18.78 1.09
N VAL A 167 9.96 19.50 0.03
CA VAL A 167 10.02 18.93 -1.33
C VAL A 167 11.20 17.97 -1.41
N LEU A 168 10.94 16.69 -1.60
CA LEU A 168 11.95 15.63 -1.73
C LEU A 168 12.23 15.29 -3.20
N MET A 169 11.22 15.41 -4.07
CA MET A 169 11.34 15.22 -5.51
C MET A 169 10.52 16.29 -6.20
N ARG A 170 10.98 16.83 -7.32
CA ARG A 170 10.27 17.79 -8.17
C ARG A 170 10.49 17.46 -9.65
N ASN A 171 9.42 17.40 -10.43
CA ASN A 171 9.48 17.01 -11.84
C ASN A 171 10.31 15.74 -12.09
N ARG A 172 10.18 14.74 -11.24
CA ARG A 172 10.95 13.48 -11.29
C ARG A 172 12.42 13.59 -10.89
N GLU A 173 12.91 14.74 -10.52
CA GLU A 173 14.27 14.93 -9.99
C GLU A 173 14.26 14.79 -8.48
N VAL A 174 15.01 13.83 -7.94
CA VAL A 174 15.17 13.62 -6.49
C VAL A 174 16.16 14.64 -5.95
N LEU A 175 15.72 15.47 -5.01
CA LEU A 175 16.48 16.60 -4.49
C LEU A 175 17.24 16.28 -3.18
N CYS A 176 16.91 15.19 -2.52
CA CYS A 176 17.43 14.84 -1.19
C CYS A 176 18.47 13.72 -1.20
N LEU A 177 18.73 13.10 -2.34
CA LEU A 177 19.65 11.98 -2.51
C LEU A 177 20.55 12.21 -3.74
N ASP A 178 21.78 11.72 -3.66
CA ASP A 178 22.70 11.63 -4.79
C ASP A 178 22.49 10.27 -5.48
N GLU A 179 21.58 10.24 -6.49
CA GLU A 179 21.23 9.01 -7.19
C GLU A 179 22.42 8.42 -7.97
N GLU A 180 23.31 9.25 -8.54
CA GLU A 180 24.49 8.78 -9.28
C GLU A 180 25.44 8.04 -8.36
N ARG A 181 25.71 8.60 -7.18
CA ARG A 181 26.55 7.96 -6.16
C ARG A 181 25.94 6.65 -5.67
N ILE A 182 24.65 6.64 -5.36
CA ILE A 182 23.94 5.44 -4.89
C ILE A 182 24.02 4.32 -5.93
N LEU A 183 23.78 4.63 -7.20
CA LEU A 183 23.89 3.66 -8.29
C LEU A 183 25.32 3.16 -8.49
N ALA A 184 26.32 4.02 -8.36
CA ALA A 184 27.72 3.63 -8.44
C ALA A 184 28.10 2.67 -7.30
N GLU A 185 27.70 2.97 -6.06
CA GLU A 185 27.93 2.12 -4.90
C GLU A 185 27.20 0.77 -5.03
N ALA A 186 25.95 0.76 -5.50
CA ALA A 186 25.20 -0.46 -5.75
C ALA A 186 25.84 -1.36 -6.79
N ARG A 187 26.33 -0.78 -7.92
CA ARG A 187 27.07 -1.52 -8.95
C ARG A 187 28.38 -2.11 -8.41
N ALA A 188 29.11 -1.36 -7.59
CA ALA A 188 30.33 -1.85 -6.95
C ALA A 188 30.04 -3.00 -5.98
N TYR A 189 28.95 -2.91 -5.22
CA TYR A 189 28.48 -4.01 -4.36
C TYR A 189 28.13 -5.25 -5.18
N GLN A 190 27.36 -5.08 -6.25
CA GLN A 190 26.95 -6.18 -7.14
C GLN A 190 28.16 -6.96 -7.70
N LYS A 191 29.20 -6.24 -8.15
CA LYS A 191 30.44 -6.88 -8.64
C LYS A 191 31.12 -7.70 -7.54
N ARG A 192 31.26 -7.13 -6.34
CA ARG A 192 31.86 -7.86 -5.18
C ARG A 192 31.05 -9.09 -4.81
N ALA A 193 29.72 -8.99 -4.80
CA ALA A 193 28.85 -10.11 -4.48
C ALA A 193 28.91 -11.24 -5.53
N ALA A 194 29.16 -10.89 -6.79
CA ALA A 194 29.34 -11.84 -7.89
C ALA A 194 30.75 -12.44 -7.98
N GLY A 195 31.68 -12.09 -7.06
CA GLY A 195 33.05 -12.57 -7.09
C GLY A 195 33.93 -11.98 -8.23
N GLN A 196 33.55 -10.80 -8.73
CA GLN A 196 34.23 -10.06 -9.79
C GLN A 196 35.01 -8.86 -9.24
#